data_60c80b54305d626f1ad862ad6fda5b78
#
_entry.id   60c80b54305d626f1ad862ad6fda5b78
#
_cell.length_a   1.000
_cell.length_b   1.000
_cell.length_c   1.000
_cell.angle_alpha   90.00
_cell.angle_beta   90.00
_cell.angle_gamma   90.00
#
_symmetry.space_group_name_H-M   'P 1'
#
loop_
_entity.id
_entity.type
_entity.pdbx_description
1 polymer ?
#
loop_
_entity_poly.entity_id
_entity_poly.type
_entity_poly.pdbx_seq_one_letter_code
_entity_poly.pdbx_strand_id
1 'polypeptide(L)'
;LVDRLRSQGAEIERLTRGLDDAQLSERTLPDKWSVKELVCHLWRVQHLFDERIEAMLTREDPVFLPYSPDNDTDFEKLVAHDGTETRDAFLADRERLADRLLELSPAAWHRGGRHPEYARFDVHFQVEYMAHHEAHHIYQLFQRRLPFGKLPH
;
A
#
# COMPACT_ATOMS: atom_id res chain seq x y z
N LEU A 1 -7.33 -1.48 14.08
CA LEU A 1 -6.62 -1.81 12.84
C LEU A 1 -6.95 -0.82 11.72
N VAL A 2 -8.21 -0.45 11.53
CA VAL A 2 -8.61 0.55 10.53
C VAL A 2 -7.98 1.92 10.83
N ASP A 3 -7.98 2.35 12.09
CA ASP A 3 -7.34 3.61 12.50
C ASP A 3 -5.84 3.59 12.19
N ARG A 4 -5.20 2.44 12.32
CA ARG A 4 -3.78 2.27 11.94
C ARG A 4 -3.58 2.50 10.44
N LEU A 5 -4.44 1.95 9.60
CA LEU A 5 -4.37 2.17 8.15
C LEU A 5 -4.54 3.65 7.79
N ARG A 6 -5.47 4.34 8.45
CA ARG A 6 -5.65 5.79 8.26
C ARG A 6 -4.43 6.57 8.69
N SER A 7 -3.88 6.26 9.85
CA SER A 7 -2.66 6.92 10.36
C SER A 7 -1.47 6.69 9.44
N GLN A 8 -1.31 5.50 8.89
CA GLN A 8 -0.25 5.21 7.93
C GLN A 8 -0.43 5.98 6.62
N GLY A 9 -1.66 6.10 6.11
CA GLY A 9 -1.95 6.95 4.97
C GLY A 9 -1.58 8.41 5.20
N ALA A 10 -1.93 8.95 6.36
CA ALA A 10 -1.56 10.31 6.75
C ALA A 10 -0.04 10.48 6.86
N GLU A 11 0.67 9.48 7.35
CA GLU A 11 2.15 9.52 7.42
C GLU A 11 2.78 9.50 6.03
N ILE A 12 2.26 8.70 5.12
CA ILE A 12 2.74 8.70 3.72
C ILE A 12 2.52 10.07 3.08
N GLU A 13 1.36 10.69 3.30
CA GLU A 13 1.10 12.04 2.82
C GLU A 13 2.12 13.03 3.39
N ARG A 14 2.35 13.00 4.69
CA ARG A 14 3.29 13.88 5.37
C ARG A 14 4.72 13.73 4.83
N LEU A 15 5.18 12.49 4.62
CA LEU A 15 6.53 12.19 4.13
C LEU A 15 6.75 12.60 2.67
N THR A 16 5.68 12.71 1.88
CA THR A 16 5.76 13.08 0.46
C THR A 16 5.35 14.52 0.18
N ARG A 17 4.84 15.23 1.19
CA ARG A 17 4.37 16.61 1.06
C ARG A 17 5.50 17.56 0.67
N GLY A 18 5.22 18.43 -0.28
CA GLY A 18 6.15 19.49 -0.69
C GLY A 18 7.27 19.01 -1.63
N LEU A 19 7.27 17.75 -2.07
CA LEU A 19 8.20 17.26 -3.08
C LEU A 19 7.58 17.40 -4.47
N ASP A 20 8.34 17.95 -5.41
CA ASP A 20 7.94 17.96 -6.83
C ASP A 20 8.23 16.60 -7.49
N ASP A 21 7.77 16.40 -8.73
CA ASP A 21 7.96 15.12 -9.41
C ASP A 21 9.43 14.76 -9.62
N ALA A 22 10.30 15.75 -9.83
CA ALA A 22 11.74 15.51 -9.97
C ALA A 22 12.33 14.97 -8.66
N GLN A 23 11.98 15.57 -7.52
CA GLN A 23 12.42 15.12 -6.20
C GLN A 23 11.83 13.73 -5.85
N LEU A 24 10.55 13.51 -6.14
CA LEU A 24 9.91 12.22 -5.95
C LEU A 24 10.59 11.10 -6.74
N SER A 25 11.05 11.42 -7.97
CA SER A 25 11.65 10.45 -8.88
C SER A 25 13.13 10.21 -8.64
N GLU A 26 13.81 11.05 -7.83
CA GLU A 26 15.23 10.96 -7.59
C GLU A 26 15.58 9.75 -6.72
N ARG A 27 16.49 8.91 -7.21
CA ARG A 27 17.09 7.83 -6.42
C ARG A 27 18.25 8.38 -5.61
N THR A 28 18.00 8.70 -4.35
CA THR A 28 19.00 9.28 -3.45
C THR A 28 20.00 8.27 -2.93
N LEU A 29 19.70 6.98 -3.01
CA LEU A 29 20.61 5.88 -2.70
C LEU A 29 20.77 4.99 -3.94
N PRO A 30 22.02 4.60 -4.31
CA PRO A 30 22.25 3.72 -5.44
C PRO A 30 21.48 2.40 -5.30
N ASP A 31 20.88 1.94 -6.40
CA ASP A 31 20.15 0.67 -6.48
C ASP A 31 18.95 0.52 -5.52
N LYS A 32 18.48 1.63 -4.98
CA LYS A 32 17.29 1.67 -4.12
C LYS A 32 16.19 2.50 -4.75
N TRP A 33 14.95 2.11 -4.51
CA TRP A 33 13.78 2.82 -5.00
C TRP A 33 13.73 4.26 -4.52
N SER A 34 13.29 5.15 -5.40
CA SER A 34 12.92 6.53 -5.09
C SER A 34 11.65 6.58 -4.25
N VAL A 35 11.33 7.77 -3.72
CA VAL A 35 10.03 8.02 -3.05
C VAL A 35 8.87 7.66 -3.99
N LYS A 36 8.93 8.08 -5.26
CA LYS A 36 7.90 7.79 -6.26
C LYS A 36 7.72 6.28 -6.47
N GLU A 37 8.82 5.55 -6.64
CA GLU A 37 8.77 4.10 -6.81
C GLU A 37 8.16 3.40 -5.61
N LEU A 38 8.48 3.85 -4.39
CA LEU A 38 7.88 3.32 -3.16
C LEU A 38 6.36 3.57 -3.11
N VAL A 39 5.93 4.77 -3.45
CA VAL A 39 4.49 5.10 -3.50
C VAL A 39 3.76 4.27 -4.57
N CYS A 40 4.35 4.11 -5.75
CA CYS A 40 3.79 3.28 -6.80
C CYS A 40 3.65 1.82 -6.36
N HIS A 41 4.67 1.29 -5.69
CA HIS A 41 4.63 -0.06 -5.12
C HIS A 41 3.50 -0.20 -4.09
N LEU A 42 3.38 0.74 -3.17
CA LEU A 42 2.33 0.72 -2.15
C LEU A 42 0.93 0.78 -2.77
N TRP A 43 0.75 1.61 -3.79
CA TRP A 43 -0.53 1.70 -4.48
C TRP A 43 -0.87 0.40 -5.22
N ARG A 44 0.09 -0.18 -5.91
CA ARG A 44 -0.09 -1.45 -6.63
C ARG A 44 -0.43 -2.59 -5.67
N VAL A 45 0.26 -2.66 -4.55
CA VAL A 45 0.03 -3.68 -3.52
C VAL A 45 -1.32 -3.46 -2.83
N GLN A 46 -1.73 -2.22 -2.58
CA GLN A 46 -3.04 -1.92 -2.02
C GLN A 46 -4.17 -2.42 -2.92
N HIS A 47 -4.06 -2.22 -4.22
CA HIS A 47 -5.01 -2.77 -5.19
C HIS A 47 -5.12 -4.29 -5.08
N LEU A 48 -3.99 -4.97 -5.05
CA LEU A 48 -3.95 -6.43 -4.94
C LEU A 48 -4.62 -6.90 -3.63
N PHE A 49 -4.31 -6.26 -2.52
CA PHE A 49 -4.86 -6.63 -1.23
C PHE A 49 -6.36 -6.35 -1.14
N ASP A 50 -6.81 -5.25 -1.71
CA ASP A 50 -8.23 -4.93 -1.81
C ASP A 50 -8.99 -5.97 -2.65
N GLU A 51 -8.45 -6.38 -3.79
CA GLU A 51 -9.03 -7.45 -4.61
C GLU A 51 -9.14 -8.77 -3.82
N ARG A 52 -8.13 -9.10 -3.03
CA ARG A 52 -8.15 -10.30 -2.17
C ARG A 52 -9.20 -10.20 -1.08
N ILE A 53 -9.32 -9.05 -0.44
CA ILE A 53 -10.35 -8.80 0.57
C ILE A 53 -11.74 -8.97 -0.04
N GLU A 54 -12.01 -8.33 -1.17
CA GLU A 54 -13.31 -8.43 -1.84
C GLU A 54 -13.60 -9.86 -2.30
N ALA A 55 -12.60 -10.60 -2.78
CA ALA A 55 -12.78 -12.00 -3.13
C ALA A 55 -13.20 -12.85 -1.93
N MET A 56 -12.57 -12.65 -0.77
CA MET A 56 -12.95 -13.37 0.46
C MET A 56 -14.33 -12.98 0.98
N LEU A 57 -14.74 -11.73 0.76
CA LEU A 57 -16.07 -11.25 1.16
C LEU A 57 -17.19 -11.75 0.26
N THR A 58 -16.92 -12.02 -1.02
CA THR A 58 -17.94 -12.29 -2.03
C THR A 58 -17.94 -13.71 -2.58
N ARG A 59 -16.85 -14.48 -2.38
CA ARG A 59 -16.70 -15.85 -2.90
C ARG A 59 -16.53 -16.84 -1.77
N GLU A 60 -16.83 -18.12 -2.05
CA GLU A 60 -16.53 -19.21 -1.13
C GLU A 60 -15.10 -19.72 -1.37
N ASP A 61 -14.27 -19.64 -0.33
CA ASP A 61 -12.93 -20.21 -0.27
C ASP A 61 -12.07 -19.91 -1.50
N PRO A 62 -11.91 -18.63 -1.88
CA PRO A 62 -11.10 -18.27 -3.04
C PRO A 62 -9.64 -18.70 -2.86
N VAL A 63 -8.96 -19.02 -3.97
CA VAL A 63 -7.55 -19.41 -3.99
C VAL A 63 -6.72 -18.28 -4.54
N PHE A 64 -5.65 -17.92 -3.83
CA PHE A 64 -4.76 -16.82 -4.20
C PHE A 64 -3.40 -17.33 -4.65
N LEU A 65 -2.76 -16.54 -5.51
CA LEU A 65 -1.39 -16.76 -5.94
C LEU A 65 -0.46 -15.79 -5.21
N PRO A 66 0.81 -16.18 -4.96
CA PRO A 66 1.81 -15.25 -4.45
C PRO A 66 2.01 -14.06 -5.40
N TYR A 67 2.23 -12.89 -4.83
CA TYR A 67 2.59 -11.69 -5.59
C TYR A 67 4.11 -11.53 -5.65
N SER A 68 4.63 -11.14 -6.83
CA SER A 68 6.02 -10.78 -7.01
C SER A 68 6.11 -9.41 -7.70
N PRO A 69 6.76 -8.41 -7.07
CA PRO A 69 6.96 -7.10 -7.69
C PRO A 69 7.77 -7.18 -8.99
N ASP A 70 8.69 -8.14 -9.10
CA ASP A 70 9.58 -8.28 -10.25
C ASP A 70 8.85 -8.63 -11.55
N ASN A 71 7.65 -9.19 -11.44
CA ASN A 71 6.82 -9.59 -12.58
C ASN A 71 5.63 -8.66 -12.81
N ASP A 72 5.55 -7.54 -12.10
CA ASP A 72 4.44 -6.59 -12.21
C ASP A 72 4.70 -5.55 -13.28
N THR A 73 4.21 -5.79 -14.51
CA THR A 73 4.34 -4.85 -15.63
C THR A 73 3.57 -3.54 -15.43
N ASP A 74 2.55 -3.53 -14.56
CA ASP A 74 1.78 -2.33 -14.27
C ASP A 74 2.58 -1.35 -13.41
N PHE A 75 3.56 -1.83 -12.65
CA PHE A 75 4.44 -0.99 -11.84
C PHE A 75 5.21 0.03 -12.69
N GLU A 76 5.80 -0.41 -13.81
CA GLU A 76 6.55 0.49 -14.70
C GLU A 76 5.65 1.56 -15.32
N LYS A 77 4.41 1.20 -15.65
CA LYS A 77 3.43 2.14 -16.18
C LYS A 77 3.08 3.22 -15.14
N LEU A 78 2.93 2.82 -13.88
CA LEU A 78 2.66 3.76 -12.80
C LEU A 78 3.82 4.73 -12.56
N VAL A 79 5.04 4.23 -12.57
CA VAL A 79 6.23 5.06 -12.40
C VAL A 79 6.37 6.11 -13.50
N ALA A 80 5.82 5.86 -14.69
CA ALA A 80 5.81 6.81 -15.79
C ALA A 80 4.80 7.96 -15.61
N HIS A 81 3.81 7.83 -14.70
CA HIS A 81 2.85 8.89 -14.39
C HIS A 81 3.42 9.91 -13.39
N ASP A 82 2.73 11.05 -13.24
CA ASP A 82 3.09 12.04 -12.23
C ASP A 82 3.00 11.44 -10.82
N GLY A 83 4.08 11.60 -10.04
CA GLY A 83 4.17 11.04 -8.69
C GLY A 83 3.17 11.63 -7.70
N THR A 84 2.83 12.91 -7.83
CA THR A 84 1.84 13.56 -7.00
C THR A 84 0.44 13.02 -7.27
N GLU A 85 0.08 12.83 -8.53
CA GLU A 85 -1.21 12.25 -8.92
C GLU A 85 -1.33 10.80 -8.42
N THR A 86 -0.28 10.01 -8.53
CA THR A 86 -0.24 8.63 -8.02
C THR A 86 -0.42 8.60 -6.49
N ARG A 87 0.28 9.47 -5.78
CA ARG A 87 0.12 9.61 -4.32
C ARG A 87 -1.32 9.94 -3.95
N ASP A 88 -1.91 10.93 -4.62
CA ASP A 88 -3.27 11.37 -4.31
C ASP A 88 -4.29 10.27 -4.60
N ALA A 89 -4.12 9.52 -5.69
CA ALA A 89 -4.95 8.36 -6.01
C ALA A 89 -4.82 7.25 -4.95
N PHE A 90 -3.59 6.96 -4.52
CA PHE A 90 -3.33 6.00 -3.44
C PHE A 90 -4.06 6.39 -2.15
N LEU A 91 -3.96 7.66 -1.74
CA LEU A 91 -4.59 8.15 -0.51
C LEU A 91 -6.11 8.13 -0.59
N ALA A 92 -6.68 8.48 -1.75
CA ALA A 92 -8.12 8.40 -1.96
C ALA A 92 -8.63 6.95 -1.89
N ASP A 93 -7.90 6.00 -2.48
CA ASP A 93 -8.21 4.57 -2.39
C ASP A 93 -8.12 4.06 -0.95
N ARG A 94 -7.14 4.56 -0.17
CA ARG A 94 -7.01 4.22 1.24
C ARG A 94 -8.26 4.63 2.05
N GLU A 95 -8.77 5.82 1.82
CA GLU A 95 -9.98 6.26 2.52
C GLU A 95 -11.20 5.39 2.17
N ARG A 96 -11.36 5.04 0.91
CA ARG A 96 -12.42 4.11 0.47
C ARG A 96 -12.27 2.74 1.12
N LEU A 97 -11.06 2.19 1.17
CA LEU A 97 -10.79 0.92 1.82
C LEU A 97 -11.10 0.98 3.32
N ALA A 98 -10.65 2.04 4.00
CA ALA A 98 -10.91 2.21 5.43
C ALA A 98 -12.42 2.30 5.72
N ASP A 99 -13.17 3.05 4.93
CA ASP A 99 -14.62 3.14 5.06
C ASP A 99 -15.30 1.79 4.83
N ARG A 100 -14.86 1.05 3.81
CA ARG A 100 -15.35 -0.30 3.53
C ARG A 100 -15.13 -1.25 4.69
N LEU A 101 -13.94 -1.22 5.28
CA LEU A 101 -13.59 -2.10 6.41
C LEU A 101 -14.40 -1.78 7.67
N LEU A 102 -14.73 -0.50 7.90
CA LEU A 102 -15.55 -0.09 9.04
C LEU A 102 -17.00 -0.62 8.95
N GLU A 103 -17.48 -0.89 7.76
CA GLU A 103 -18.84 -1.42 7.53
C GLU A 103 -18.92 -2.94 7.74
N LEU A 104 -17.80 -3.63 7.86
CA LEU A 104 -17.78 -5.09 7.96
C LEU A 104 -18.29 -5.56 9.34
N SER A 105 -19.15 -6.60 9.32
CA SER A 105 -19.52 -7.32 10.53
C SER A 105 -18.32 -8.08 11.11
N PRO A 106 -18.33 -8.43 12.41
CA PRO A 106 -17.28 -9.29 12.96
C PRO A 106 -17.08 -10.60 12.19
N ALA A 107 -18.17 -11.23 11.74
CA ALA A 107 -18.10 -12.45 10.95
C ALA A 107 -17.40 -12.25 9.59
N ALA A 108 -17.62 -11.10 8.94
CA ALA A 108 -16.99 -10.78 7.67
C ALA A 108 -15.46 -10.67 7.78
N TRP A 109 -14.95 -10.19 8.89
CA TRP A 109 -13.51 -10.14 9.14
C TRP A 109 -12.84 -11.51 9.16
N HIS A 110 -13.59 -12.57 9.42
CA HIS A 110 -13.09 -13.95 9.48
C HIS A 110 -13.39 -14.77 8.23
N ARG A 111 -13.96 -14.16 7.20
CA ARG A 111 -14.09 -14.84 5.92
C ARG A 111 -12.71 -15.08 5.32
N GLY A 112 -12.51 -16.30 4.83
CA GLY A 112 -11.18 -16.77 4.45
C GLY A 112 -11.04 -17.14 2.99
N GLY A 113 -9.80 -17.47 2.65
CA GLY A 113 -9.37 -18.02 1.37
C GLY A 113 -8.16 -18.90 1.57
N ARG A 114 -7.59 -19.38 0.47
CA ARG A 114 -6.40 -20.24 0.47
C ARG A 114 -5.21 -19.52 -0.15
N HIS A 115 -4.12 -19.51 0.57
CA HIS A 115 -2.85 -18.95 0.09
C HIS A 115 -1.74 -19.98 0.32
N PRO A 116 -0.87 -20.22 -0.69
CA PRO A 116 0.12 -21.30 -0.57
C PRO A 116 1.18 -21.09 0.51
N GLU A 117 1.41 -19.85 0.91
CA GLU A 117 2.44 -19.51 1.90
C GLU A 117 1.90 -19.40 3.33
N TYR A 118 0.56 -19.37 3.52
CA TYR A 118 -0.05 -19.12 4.83
C TYR A 118 -1.11 -20.18 5.14
N ALA A 119 -0.98 -20.85 6.28
CA ALA A 119 -1.92 -21.87 6.73
C ALA A 119 -3.31 -21.32 7.04
N ARG A 120 -3.37 -20.07 7.49
CA ARG A 120 -4.63 -19.35 7.75
C ARG A 120 -4.58 -18.03 7.00
N PHE A 121 -5.60 -17.78 6.19
CA PHE A 121 -5.68 -16.57 5.39
C PHE A 121 -7.13 -16.08 5.38
N ASP A 122 -7.39 -14.96 6.04
CA ASP A 122 -8.70 -14.34 6.11
C ASP A 122 -8.59 -12.81 5.92
N VAL A 123 -9.71 -12.14 5.93
CA VAL A 123 -9.75 -10.68 5.78
C VAL A 123 -8.89 -10.00 6.86
N HIS A 124 -9.04 -10.42 8.12
CA HIS A 124 -8.26 -9.85 9.23
C HIS A 124 -6.74 -10.00 8.99
N PHE A 125 -6.31 -11.21 8.62
CA PHE A 125 -4.90 -11.45 8.31
C PHE A 125 -4.40 -10.58 7.16
N GLN A 126 -5.17 -10.47 6.07
CA GLN A 126 -4.77 -9.65 4.93
C GLN A 126 -4.60 -8.17 5.32
N VAL A 127 -5.52 -7.63 6.10
CA VAL A 127 -5.44 -6.23 6.55
C VAL A 127 -4.27 -6.02 7.51
N GLU A 128 -4.04 -6.94 8.42
CA GLU A 128 -2.91 -6.88 9.34
C GLU A 128 -1.57 -7.00 8.61
N TYR A 129 -1.46 -7.92 7.66
CA TYR A 129 -0.29 -8.03 6.80
C TYR A 129 -0.01 -6.74 6.04
N MET A 130 -1.06 -6.14 5.46
CA MET A 130 -0.93 -4.87 4.74
C MET A 130 -0.36 -3.77 5.65
N ALA A 131 -0.85 -3.67 6.88
CA ALA A 131 -0.37 -2.68 7.84
C ALA A 131 1.11 -2.87 8.18
N HIS A 132 1.56 -4.09 8.39
CA HIS A 132 2.98 -4.38 8.66
C HIS A 132 3.87 -4.17 7.45
N HIS A 133 3.46 -4.63 6.29
CA HIS A 133 4.17 -4.43 5.03
C HIS A 133 4.37 -2.95 4.74
N GLU A 134 3.31 -2.17 4.89
CA GLU A 134 3.37 -0.73 4.67
C GLU A 134 4.25 0.00 5.69
N ALA A 135 4.23 -0.42 6.95
CA ALA A 135 5.10 0.16 7.98
C ALA A 135 6.58 0.03 7.61
N HIS A 136 6.98 -1.09 7.01
CA HIS A 136 8.34 -1.27 6.49
C HIS A 136 8.68 -0.25 5.40
N HIS A 137 7.76 -0.02 4.46
CA HIS A 137 7.96 0.94 3.39
C HIS A 137 7.86 2.40 3.85
N ILE A 138 7.07 2.69 4.89
CA ILE A 138 7.05 4.02 5.52
C ILE A 138 8.43 4.37 6.09
N TYR A 139 9.12 3.43 6.72
CA TYR A 139 10.47 3.64 7.17
C TYR A 139 11.43 3.96 6.00
N GLN A 140 11.30 3.25 4.89
CA GLN A 140 12.07 3.56 3.68
C GLN A 140 11.72 4.94 3.11
N LEU A 141 10.45 5.32 3.08
CA LEU A 141 10.03 6.67 2.66
C LEU A 141 10.67 7.75 3.53
N PHE A 142 10.68 7.55 4.84
CA PHE A 142 11.36 8.45 5.76
C PHE A 142 12.83 8.62 5.39
N GLN A 143 13.55 7.52 5.17
CA GLN A 143 14.97 7.57 4.78
C GLN A 143 15.19 8.30 3.45
N ARG A 144 14.35 8.04 2.45
CA ARG A 144 14.46 8.67 1.12
C ARG A 144 14.07 10.15 1.15
N ARG A 145 13.22 10.54 2.11
CA ARG A 145 12.74 11.92 2.28
C ARG A 145 13.80 12.85 2.88
N LEU A 146 14.63 12.34 3.79
CA LEU A 146 15.57 13.14 4.56
C LEU A 146 16.47 14.07 3.72
N PRO A 147 17.04 13.62 2.56
CA PRO A 147 17.91 14.49 1.76
C PRO A 147 17.22 15.74 1.20
N PHE A 148 15.88 15.76 1.15
CA PHE A 148 15.12 16.89 0.60
C PHE A 148 14.74 17.97 1.63
N GLY A 149 15.28 17.87 2.84
CA GLY A 149 15.12 18.91 3.86
C GLY A 149 14.21 18.52 5.02
N LYS A 150 13.85 19.51 5.81
CA LYS A 150 13.10 19.32 7.04
C LYS A 150 11.70 18.79 6.77
N LEU A 151 11.28 17.83 7.59
CA LEU A 151 9.93 17.28 7.52
C LEU A 151 8.89 18.31 7.94
N PRO A 152 7.70 18.32 7.34
CA PRO A 152 6.58 19.10 7.81
C PRO A 152 6.17 18.71 9.24
N HIS A 153 5.74 19.67 9.99
CA HIS A 153 5.25 19.45 11.36
C HIS A 153 3.74 19.34 11.40
#